data_ddfb356228504276987473a86cd6922a
#
_entry.id   ddfb356228504276987473a86cd6922a
#
_cell.length_a   1.000
_cell.length_b   1.000
_cell.length_c   1.000
_cell.angle_alpha   90.00
_cell.angle_beta   90.00
_cell.angle_gamma   90.00
#
_symmetry.space_group_name_H-M   'P 1'
#
loop_
_entity.id
_entity.type
_entity.pdbx_description
1 polymer ?
#
loop_
_entity_poly.entity_id
_entity_poly.type
_entity_poly.pdbx_seq_one_letter_code
_entity_poly.pdbx_strand_id
1 'polypeptide(L)'
;MSFVNISTLALLFCMLVAPALNAQDDASRAVAGGGISVPQWTGKIDANEVSAGRNLNDAKLTKTGDTFHVVTGPAVTYWSPANRATGDFTVKATFNEPKYMNLNNHPHPYGIFIAGNEMGAAGQSYLYCAAYGNGRFIVRGFGPGPFQMNGFQGEENSAVHKAAGIGQPVTQEIAFSVKGDRVECSINGAVVAGYNKAALVTAGKLKSLDGVYGLRFAHNTEVTVTGLTMTKN
;
A
#
# COMPACT_ATOMS: atom_id res chain seq x y z
N MET A 1 22.69 51.62 62.67
CA MET A 1 21.54 51.28 61.81
C MET A 1 22.03 51.04 60.43
N SER A 2 22.24 49.73 60.07
CA SER A 2 22.70 49.34 58.74
C SER A 2 21.54 48.71 58.00
N PHE A 3 21.21 49.25 56.87
CA PHE A 3 20.21 48.72 55.98
C PHE A 3 20.87 47.74 55.00
N VAL A 4 20.44 46.48 55.03
CA VAL A 4 20.87 45.42 54.07
C VAL A 4 19.88 45.46 52.90
N ASN A 5 20.38 45.80 51.70
CA ASN A 5 19.64 45.71 50.46
C ASN A 5 19.73 44.28 49.93
N ILE A 6 18.58 43.59 49.88
CA ILE A 6 18.44 42.28 49.25
C ILE A 6 18.01 42.50 47.80
N SER A 7 18.93 42.36 46.85
CA SER A 7 18.59 42.37 45.41
C SER A 7 18.09 40.98 45.00
N THR A 8 16.81 40.91 44.65
CA THR A 8 16.15 39.72 44.13
C THR A 8 16.48 39.56 42.63
N LEU A 9 17.33 38.60 42.31
CA LEU A 9 17.67 38.23 40.93
C LEU A 9 16.56 37.33 40.36
N ALA A 10 15.72 37.85 39.49
CA ALA A 10 14.70 37.07 38.76
C ALA A 10 15.35 36.35 37.60
N LEU A 11 15.51 35.01 37.72
CA LEU A 11 15.89 34.14 36.59
C LEU A 11 14.70 33.99 35.65
N LEU A 12 14.79 34.57 34.47
CA LEU A 12 13.86 34.38 33.38
C LEU A 12 14.16 33.06 32.71
N PHE A 13 13.36 32.04 32.99
CA PHE A 13 13.47 30.72 32.34
C PHE A 13 12.81 30.80 30.96
N CYS A 14 13.62 31.04 29.91
CA CYS A 14 13.16 30.98 28.52
C CYS A 14 12.93 29.50 28.15
N MET A 15 11.67 29.04 28.22
CA MET A 15 11.30 27.73 27.62
C MET A 15 11.40 27.86 26.09
N LEU A 16 12.46 27.29 25.52
CA LEU A 16 12.56 27.00 24.09
C LEU A 16 11.53 25.91 23.77
N VAL A 17 10.35 26.31 23.32
CA VAL A 17 9.42 25.41 22.66
C VAL A 17 10.04 25.06 21.30
N ALA A 18 10.73 23.91 21.21
CA ALA A 18 11.11 23.37 19.93
C ALA A 18 9.83 23.10 19.11
N PRO A 19 9.71 23.61 17.87
CA PRO A 19 8.59 23.22 17.02
C PRO A 19 8.68 21.71 16.82
N ALA A 20 7.62 20.98 17.16
CA ALA A 20 7.45 19.61 16.73
C ALA A 20 7.49 19.64 15.20
N LEU A 21 8.55 19.10 14.60
CA LEU A 21 8.58 18.75 13.20
C LEU A 21 7.49 17.69 12.99
N ASN A 22 6.28 18.14 12.71
CA ASN A 22 5.28 17.29 12.09
C ASN A 22 5.92 16.85 10.79
N ALA A 23 6.25 15.56 10.67
CA ALA A 23 6.49 14.94 9.39
C ALA A 23 5.21 15.23 8.58
N GLN A 24 5.29 16.19 7.69
CA GLN A 24 4.20 16.51 6.78
C GLN A 24 4.07 15.27 5.91
N ASP A 25 3.00 14.49 6.10
CA ASP A 25 2.64 13.42 5.18
C ASP A 25 2.62 14.04 3.79
N ASP A 26 3.35 13.43 2.85
CA ASP A 26 3.43 13.90 1.47
C ASP A 26 2.02 13.89 0.88
N ALA A 27 1.43 15.06 0.71
CA ALA A 27 0.04 15.20 0.30
C ALA A 27 -0.19 14.54 -1.07
N SER A 28 -1.29 13.80 -1.20
CA SER A 28 -1.68 13.17 -2.45
C SER A 28 -1.85 14.19 -3.56
N ARG A 29 -1.22 13.95 -4.71
CA ARG A 29 -1.24 14.83 -5.88
C ARG A 29 -2.48 14.57 -6.74
N ALA A 30 -2.84 15.50 -7.61
CA ALA A 30 -3.76 15.23 -8.71
C ALA A 30 -2.95 14.76 -9.92
N VAL A 31 -3.43 13.74 -10.61
CA VAL A 31 -2.82 13.20 -11.83
C VAL A 31 -3.52 13.76 -13.05
N ALA A 32 -2.80 14.46 -13.92
CA ALA A 32 -3.36 15.00 -15.15
C ALA A 32 -3.87 13.89 -16.09
N GLY A 33 -5.09 14.03 -16.59
CA GLY A 33 -5.72 13.02 -17.43
C GLY A 33 -5.96 11.70 -16.71
N GLY A 34 -6.27 11.77 -15.42
CA GLY A 34 -6.57 10.63 -14.58
C GLY A 34 -7.84 9.89 -14.96
N GLY A 35 -8.14 8.85 -14.20
CA GLY A 35 -9.25 7.94 -14.44
C GLY A 35 -8.78 6.55 -14.89
N ILE A 36 -9.76 5.69 -15.18
CA ILE A 36 -9.54 4.31 -15.60
C ILE A 36 -9.88 4.18 -17.08
N SER A 37 -8.88 3.89 -17.91
CA SER A 37 -9.04 3.66 -19.35
C SER A 37 -8.89 2.17 -19.73
N VAL A 38 -9.07 1.27 -18.76
CA VAL A 38 -9.00 -0.18 -18.97
C VAL A 38 -10.44 -0.74 -18.91
N PRO A 39 -10.95 -1.31 -19.98
CA PRO A 39 -12.30 -1.87 -20.00
C PRO A 39 -12.53 -2.90 -18.89
N GLN A 40 -13.69 -2.86 -18.25
CA GLN A 40 -14.11 -3.76 -17.16
C GLN A 40 -13.29 -3.64 -15.87
N TRP A 41 -12.38 -2.68 -15.78
CA TRP A 41 -11.70 -2.36 -14.53
C TRP A 41 -12.41 -1.23 -13.81
N THR A 42 -12.33 -1.29 -12.50
CA THR A 42 -12.83 -0.26 -11.60
C THR A 42 -11.81 -0.04 -10.47
N GLY A 43 -12.05 0.94 -9.61
CA GLY A 43 -11.16 1.23 -8.51
C GLY A 43 -11.87 1.97 -7.39
N LYS A 44 -11.19 2.02 -6.25
CA LYS A 44 -11.61 2.79 -5.08
C LYS A 44 -10.39 3.36 -4.38
N ILE A 45 -10.41 4.65 -4.11
CA ILE A 45 -9.41 5.31 -3.27
C ILE A 45 -9.75 5.09 -1.79
N ASP A 46 -8.77 5.27 -0.92
CA ASP A 46 -8.93 5.11 0.51
C ASP A 46 -9.85 6.19 1.10
N ALA A 47 -10.52 5.89 2.20
CA ALA A 47 -11.49 6.80 2.82
C ALA A 47 -10.87 8.11 3.32
N ASN A 48 -9.64 8.05 3.83
CA ASN A 48 -8.89 9.25 4.23
C ASN A 48 -8.59 10.17 3.04
N GLU A 49 -8.31 9.60 1.86
CA GLU A 49 -8.09 10.35 0.62
C GLU A 49 -9.38 11.05 0.17
N VAL A 50 -10.54 10.34 0.26
CA VAL A 50 -11.85 10.95 0.00
C VAL A 50 -12.10 12.10 0.97
N SER A 51 -11.79 11.91 2.25
CA SER A 51 -11.95 12.95 3.28
C SER A 51 -11.03 14.15 3.05
N ALA A 52 -9.89 13.95 2.39
CA ALA A 52 -8.97 15.00 1.94
C ALA A 52 -9.41 15.66 0.61
N GLY A 53 -10.60 15.35 0.09
CA GLY A 53 -11.16 15.93 -1.13
C GLY A 53 -10.65 15.29 -2.44
N ARG A 54 -9.97 14.13 -2.35
CA ARG A 54 -9.49 13.40 -3.51
C ARG A 54 -10.60 12.52 -4.10
N ASN A 55 -10.45 12.18 -5.37
CA ASN A 55 -11.36 11.29 -6.08
C ASN A 55 -10.58 10.35 -7.01
N LEU A 56 -11.27 9.39 -7.62
CA LEU A 56 -10.63 8.38 -8.46
C LEU A 56 -9.95 8.96 -9.71
N ASN A 57 -10.40 10.11 -10.22
CA ASN A 57 -9.78 10.77 -11.36
C ASN A 57 -8.45 11.49 -10.99
N ASP A 58 -8.11 11.56 -9.70
CA ASP A 58 -6.78 11.99 -9.25
C ASP A 58 -5.73 10.86 -9.33
N ALA A 59 -6.12 9.68 -9.83
CA ALA A 59 -5.24 8.56 -10.14
C ALA A 59 -5.52 8.07 -11.55
N LYS A 60 -4.55 7.39 -12.18
CA LYS A 60 -4.63 6.96 -13.58
C LYS A 60 -4.31 5.48 -13.70
N LEU A 61 -5.17 4.74 -14.40
CA LEU A 61 -4.95 3.36 -14.83
C LEU A 61 -5.13 3.26 -16.33
N THR A 62 -4.07 2.93 -17.04
CA THR A 62 -4.10 2.64 -18.49
C THR A 62 -3.50 1.27 -18.76
N LYS A 63 -3.71 0.72 -19.97
CA LYS A 63 -3.13 -0.55 -20.41
C LYS A 63 -2.69 -0.44 -21.86
N THR A 64 -1.48 -0.94 -22.16
CA THR A 64 -0.94 -1.07 -23.50
C THR A 64 -0.42 -2.50 -23.67
N GLY A 65 -1.01 -3.27 -24.60
CA GLY A 65 -0.78 -4.71 -24.66
C GLY A 65 -1.13 -5.37 -23.31
N ASP A 66 -0.19 -6.09 -22.72
CA ASP A 66 -0.37 -6.74 -21.42
C ASP A 66 0.17 -5.94 -20.23
N THR A 67 0.67 -4.72 -20.48
CA THR A 67 1.25 -3.85 -19.46
C THR A 67 0.25 -2.83 -18.96
N PHE A 68 -0.05 -2.83 -17.68
CA PHE A 68 -0.74 -1.74 -17.01
C PHE A 68 0.28 -0.64 -16.68
N HIS A 69 -0.12 0.61 -16.87
CA HIS A 69 0.60 1.77 -16.37
C HIS A 69 -0.27 2.49 -15.34
N VAL A 70 0.25 2.64 -14.15
CA VAL A 70 -0.45 3.22 -13.00
C VAL A 70 0.32 4.43 -12.51
N VAL A 71 -0.38 5.56 -12.37
CA VAL A 71 0.11 6.75 -11.69
C VAL A 71 -0.92 7.13 -10.64
N THR A 72 -0.52 7.20 -9.38
CA THR A 72 -1.44 7.56 -8.31
C THR A 72 -1.15 8.96 -7.78
N GLY A 73 -2.21 9.72 -7.54
CA GLY A 73 -2.22 10.80 -6.58
C GLY A 73 -2.64 10.20 -5.23
N PRO A 74 -3.94 9.84 -5.05
CA PRO A 74 -4.40 9.14 -3.84
C PRO A 74 -4.01 7.65 -3.83
N ALA A 75 -3.96 7.07 -2.64
CA ALA A 75 -3.87 5.63 -2.47
C ALA A 75 -5.12 4.93 -3.04
N VAL A 76 -4.92 3.88 -3.85
CA VAL A 76 -5.99 3.29 -4.65
C VAL A 76 -5.87 1.78 -4.76
N THR A 77 -7.02 1.12 -4.86
CA THR A 77 -7.17 -0.30 -5.18
C THR A 77 -7.91 -0.43 -6.51
N TYR A 78 -7.34 -1.20 -7.46
CA TYR A 78 -7.92 -1.45 -8.78
C TYR A 78 -8.24 -2.92 -8.98
N TRP A 79 -9.39 -3.24 -9.59
CA TRP A 79 -9.79 -4.61 -9.89
C TRP A 79 -10.71 -4.67 -11.11
N SER A 80 -10.80 -5.87 -11.70
CA SER A 80 -11.93 -6.27 -12.55
C SER A 80 -12.83 -7.20 -11.75
N PRO A 81 -14.18 -7.04 -11.77
CA PRO A 81 -15.10 -7.97 -11.13
C PRO A 81 -14.96 -9.42 -11.65
N ALA A 82 -14.44 -9.59 -12.87
CA ALA A 82 -14.17 -10.90 -13.47
C ALA A 82 -12.92 -11.59 -12.88
N ASN A 83 -12.00 -10.85 -12.26
CA ASN A 83 -10.81 -11.38 -11.63
C ASN A 83 -11.15 -12.04 -10.29
N ARG A 84 -11.58 -13.30 -10.32
CA ARG A 84 -11.99 -14.06 -9.13
C ARG A 84 -11.11 -15.28 -8.92
N ALA A 85 -10.78 -15.55 -7.65
CA ALA A 85 -10.05 -16.73 -7.22
C ALA A 85 -10.82 -17.42 -6.08
N THR A 86 -10.85 -18.74 -6.11
CA THR A 86 -11.56 -19.57 -5.11
C THR A 86 -10.78 -20.85 -4.82
N GLY A 87 -10.85 -21.36 -3.61
CA GLY A 87 -10.13 -22.57 -3.18
C GLY A 87 -8.61 -22.34 -3.17
N ASP A 88 -7.86 -23.29 -3.69
CA ASP A 88 -6.39 -23.20 -3.76
C ASP A 88 -5.96 -22.50 -5.05
N PHE A 89 -5.19 -21.43 -4.93
CA PHE A 89 -4.75 -20.62 -6.06
C PHE A 89 -3.48 -19.83 -5.75
N THR A 90 -2.83 -19.35 -6.81
CA THR A 90 -1.77 -18.35 -6.74
C THR A 90 -2.09 -17.18 -7.67
N VAL A 91 -2.06 -15.97 -7.15
CA VAL A 91 -2.11 -14.71 -7.93
C VAL A 91 -0.73 -14.09 -7.92
N LYS A 92 -0.23 -13.69 -9.08
CA LYS A 92 1.08 -13.01 -9.19
C LYS A 92 1.08 -11.92 -10.24
N ALA A 93 2.00 -10.96 -10.07
CA ALA A 93 2.31 -9.92 -11.04
C ALA A 93 3.74 -9.40 -10.85
N THR A 94 4.32 -8.84 -11.89
CA THR A 94 5.60 -8.14 -11.85
C THR A 94 5.35 -6.63 -11.90
N PHE A 95 5.93 -5.93 -10.94
CA PHE A 95 5.85 -4.48 -10.78
C PHE A 95 7.22 -3.87 -11.09
N ASN A 96 7.25 -2.86 -11.93
CA ASN A 96 8.43 -2.04 -12.17
C ASN A 96 8.11 -0.59 -11.81
N GLU A 97 8.77 -0.08 -10.78
CA GLU A 97 8.81 1.35 -10.44
C GLU A 97 9.98 1.96 -11.22
N PRO A 98 9.72 2.72 -12.31
CA PRO A 98 10.78 3.14 -13.23
C PRO A 98 11.70 4.19 -12.62
N LYS A 99 11.19 4.95 -11.65
CA LYS A 99 11.92 6.03 -10.97
C LYS A 99 11.53 6.04 -9.50
N TYR A 100 12.22 5.25 -8.70
CA TYR A 100 11.99 5.14 -7.26
C TYR A 100 11.91 6.51 -6.58
N MET A 101 10.84 6.77 -5.82
CA MET A 101 10.57 8.03 -5.14
C MET A 101 10.49 9.27 -6.07
N ASN A 102 10.10 9.12 -7.34
CA ASN A 102 9.98 10.25 -8.27
C ASN A 102 8.84 11.22 -7.90
N LEU A 103 7.76 10.69 -7.32
CA LEU A 103 6.54 11.45 -7.00
C LEU A 103 6.35 11.68 -5.50
N ASN A 104 7.28 11.25 -4.67
CA ASN A 104 7.15 11.28 -3.21
C ASN A 104 8.51 11.54 -2.53
N ASN A 105 8.49 11.92 -1.27
CA ASN A 105 9.66 12.23 -0.45
C ASN A 105 10.08 11.06 0.48
N HIS A 106 9.32 9.96 0.45
CA HIS A 106 9.60 8.72 1.18
C HIS A 106 9.07 7.52 0.38
N PRO A 107 9.53 6.28 0.66
CA PRO A 107 9.12 5.09 -0.06
C PRO A 107 7.64 4.78 0.08
N HIS A 108 6.97 4.47 -1.01
CA HIS A 108 5.58 4.05 -1.05
C HIS A 108 5.43 2.64 -1.60
N PRO A 109 4.54 1.80 -1.03
CA PRO A 109 4.39 0.42 -1.45
C PRO A 109 3.38 0.26 -2.59
N TYR A 110 3.62 -0.78 -3.38
CA TYR A 110 2.73 -1.28 -4.42
C TYR A 110 2.69 -2.81 -4.41
N GLY A 111 1.58 -3.38 -4.82
CA GLY A 111 1.44 -4.83 -4.81
C GLY A 111 0.10 -5.35 -5.27
N ILE A 112 -0.19 -6.59 -4.90
CA ILE A 112 -1.42 -7.29 -5.22
C ILE A 112 -2.29 -7.47 -3.99
N PHE A 113 -3.59 -7.58 -4.22
CA PHE A 113 -4.53 -8.01 -3.21
C PHE A 113 -5.30 -9.25 -3.66
N ILE A 114 -5.76 -10.03 -2.68
CA ILE A 114 -6.63 -11.19 -2.81
C ILE A 114 -7.78 -11.11 -1.81
N ALA A 115 -8.68 -12.09 -1.86
CA ALA A 115 -9.80 -12.19 -0.90
C ALA A 115 -10.74 -10.98 -0.92
N GLY A 116 -10.87 -10.32 -2.08
CA GLY A 116 -11.73 -9.14 -2.25
C GLY A 116 -13.19 -9.49 -2.19
N ASN A 117 -13.86 -9.10 -1.10
CA ASN A 117 -15.30 -9.28 -0.91
C ASN A 117 -16.00 -7.93 -0.80
N GLU A 118 -17.20 -7.81 -1.36
CA GLU A 118 -18.00 -6.57 -1.39
C GLU A 118 -17.21 -5.36 -1.90
N MET A 119 -16.35 -5.57 -2.89
CA MET A 119 -15.46 -4.55 -3.42
C MET A 119 -16.24 -3.33 -3.91
N GLY A 120 -15.80 -2.15 -3.49
CA GLY A 120 -16.47 -0.87 -3.78
C GLY A 120 -17.54 -0.48 -2.77
N ALA A 121 -18.15 -1.41 -2.03
CA ALA A 121 -19.16 -1.14 -1.02
C ALA A 121 -18.53 -0.71 0.34
N ALA A 122 -19.38 -0.31 1.28
CA ALA A 122 -18.94 0.05 2.64
C ALA A 122 -18.35 -1.14 3.41
N GLY A 123 -18.87 -2.35 3.15
CA GLY A 123 -18.42 -3.59 3.79
C GLY A 123 -17.27 -4.30 3.09
N GLN A 124 -16.53 -3.63 2.19
CA GLN A 124 -15.45 -4.28 1.47
C GLN A 124 -14.38 -4.84 2.40
N SER A 125 -13.86 -6.02 2.06
CA SER A 125 -12.70 -6.60 2.73
C SER A 125 -11.73 -7.20 1.72
N TYR A 126 -10.42 -7.10 1.97
CA TYR A 126 -9.36 -7.72 1.18
C TYR A 126 -8.03 -7.73 1.95
N LEU A 127 -7.12 -8.60 1.52
CA LEU A 127 -5.74 -8.69 2.03
C LEU A 127 -4.78 -8.32 0.91
N TYR A 128 -3.75 -7.52 1.20
CA TYR A 128 -2.73 -7.18 0.21
C TYR A 128 -1.31 -7.38 0.74
N CYS A 129 -0.42 -7.77 -0.18
CA CYS A 129 1.01 -7.78 0.01
C CYS A 129 1.62 -6.76 -0.94
N ALA A 130 2.45 -5.88 -0.41
CA ALA A 130 3.04 -4.81 -1.17
C ALA A 130 4.51 -4.60 -0.79
N ALA A 131 5.34 -4.34 -1.79
CA ALA A 131 6.76 -4.07 -1.63
C ALA A 131 7.05 -2.58 -1.76
N TYR A 132 8.09 -2.14 -1.05
CA TYR A 132 8.72 -0.84 -1.22
C TYR A 132 10.01 -0.98 -2.02
N GLY A 133 10.38 0.03 -2.77
CA GLY A 133 11.66 0.06 -3.48
C GLY A 133 12.90 0.19 -2.58
N ASN A 134 12.75 0.13 -1.26
CA ASN A 134 13.85 0.19 -0.27
C ASN A 134 14.17 -1.16 0.41
N GLY A 135 13.60 -2.28 -0.08
CA GLY A 135 13.84 -3.60 0.50
C GLY A 135 12.90 -4.00 1.62
N ARG A 136 11.82 -3.25 1.84
CA ARG A 136 10.78 -3.54 2.83
C ARG A 136 9.51 -4.02 2.16
N PHE A 137 8.65 -4.71 2.92
CA PHE A 137 7.33 -5.12 2.47
C PHE A 137 6.30 -4.99 3.61
N ILE A 138 5.04 -4.96 3.23
CA ILE A 138 3.90 -4.99 4.16
C ILE A 138 2.88 -6.02 3.72
N VAL A 139 2.21 -6.62 4.71
CA VAL A 139 0.98 -7.38 4.53
C VAL A 139 -0.09 -6.72 5.38
N ARG A 140 -1.11 -6.20 4.73
CA ARG A 140 -2.21 -5.45 5.36
C ARG A 140 -3.53 -5.78 4.69
N GLY A 141 -4.60 -5.32 5.28
CA GLY A 141 -5.91 -5.47 4.68
C GLY A 141 -6.92 -4.47 5.19
N PHE A 142 -8.09 -4.55 4.58
CA PHE A 142 -9.29 -3.85 4.99
C PHE A 142 -10.37 -4.88 5.30
N GLY A 143 -11.12 -4.60 6.34
CA GLY A 143 -12.30 -5.30 6.78
C GLY A 143 -13.28 -4.29 7.34
N PRO A 144 -13.92 -4.52 8.49
CA PRO A 144 -14.68 -3.48 9.20
C PRO A 144 -13.82 -2.25 9.53
N GLY A 145 -12.48 -2.43 9.61
CA GLY A 145 -11.46 -1.40 9.68
C GLY A 145 -10.17 -1.89 9.02
N PRO A 146 -9.17 -1.00 8.85
CA PRO A 146 -7.85 -1.41 8.37
C PRO A 146 -7.16 -2.30 9.39
N PHE A 147 -6.44 -3.33 8.93
CA PHE A 147 -5.66 -4.21 9.80
C PHE A 147 -4.26 -4.47 9.22
N GLN A 148 -3.33 -4.80 10.09
CA GLN A 148 -1.93 -5.08 9.75
C GLN A 148 -1.57 -6.49 10.20
N MET A 149 -0.81 -7.20 9.36
CA MET A 149 -0.33 -8.55 9.63
C MET A 149 1.15 -8.60 9.97
N ASN A 150 1.89 -7.56 9.63
CA ASN A 150 3.29 -7.34 10.01
C ASN A 150 3.49 -5.90 10.49
N GLY A 151 4.70 -5.52 10.90
CA GLY A 151 4.98 -4.26 11.59
C GLY A 151 4.49 -2.99 10.88
N PHE A 152 4.18 -1.93 11.64
CA PHE A 152 3.63 -0.68 11.11
C PHE A 152 4.48 -0.05 10.00
N GLN A 153 5.79 -0.12 10.12
CA GLN A 153 6.74 0.39 9.11
C GLN A 153 7.09 -0.65 8.04
N GLY A 154 6.43 -1.83 8.05
CA GLY A 154 6.81 -2.97 7.26
C GLY A 154 8.06 -3.68 7.80
N GLU A 155 8.44 -4.76 7.16
CA GLU A 155 9.60 -5.58 7.51
C GLU A 155 10.64 -5.54 6.39
N GLU A 156 11.92 -5.58 6.74
CA GLU A 156 13.00 -5.79 5.76
C GLU A 156 13.11 -7.27 5.42
N ASN A 157 13.33 -7.56 4.14
CA ASN A 157 13.61 -8.91 3.69
C ASN A 157 14.58 -8.86 2.50
N SER A 158 15.58 -9.74 2.51
CA SER A 158 16.60 -9.79 1.45
C SER A 158 16.06 -10.16 0.08
N ALA A 159 14.88 -10.79 0.01
CA ALA A 159 14.19 -11.09 -1.24
C ALA A 159 13.57 -9.85 -1.90
N VAL A 160 13.33 -8.78 -1.14
CA VAL A 160 12.77 -7.53 -1.67
C VAL A 160 13.90 -6.68 -2.25
N HIS A 161 13.86 -6.43 -3.55
CA HIS A 161 14.90 -5.65 -4.21
C HIS A 161 14.90 -4.19 -3.72
N LYS A 162 16.11 -3.62 -3.65
CA LYS A 162 16.31 -2.20 -3.37
C LYS A 162 16.67 -1.47 -4.65
N ALA A 163 16.06 -0.30 -4.87
CA ALA A 163 16.53 0.62 -5.89
C ALA A 163 17.98 1.04 -5.58
N ALA A 164 18.78 1.24 -6.61
CA ALA A 164 20.17 1.69 -6.42
C ALA A 164 20.27 3.10 -5.84
N GLY A 165 19.18 3.88 -5.92
CA GLY A 165 19.06 5.22 -5.38
C GLY A 165 17.76 5.88 -5.82
N ILE A 166 17.49 7.10 -5.33
CA ILE A 166 16.35 7.91 -5.75
C ILE A 166 16.41 8.13 -7.27
N GLY A 167 15.27 7.99 -7.95
CA GLY A 167 15.16 8.11 -9.39
C GLY A 167 15.66 6.89 -10.20
N GLN A 168 16.15 5.84 -9.53
CA GLN A 168 16.58 4.60 -10.18
C GLN A 168 15.45 3.57 -10.22
N PRO A 169 15.43 2.70 -11.24
CA PRO A 169 14.37 1.69 -11.35
C PRO A 169 14.52 0.58 -10.32
N VAL A 170 13.38 -0.02 -9.95
CA VAL A 170 13.33 -1.24 -9.16
C VAL A 170 12.17 -2.12 -9.62
N THR A 171 12.40 -3.44 -9.69
CA THR A 171 11.41 -4.41 -10.10
C THR A 171 11.18 -5.44 -9.00
N GLN A 172 9.92 -5.81 -8.78
CA GLN A 172 9.50 -6.85 -7.84
C GLN A 172 8.50 -7.79 -8.53
N GLU A 173 8.68 -9.10 -8.45
CA GLU A 173 7.60 -10.04 -8.66
C GLU A 173 6.93 -10.29 -7.31
N ILE A 174 5.62 -10.06 -7.22
CA ILE A 174 4.84 -10.27 -5.99
C ILE A 174 3.80 -11.35 -6.27
N ALA A 175 3.69 -12.32 -5.37
CA ALA A 175 2.71 -13.39 -5.45
C ALA A 175 1.99 -13.59 -4.10
N PHE A 176 0.71 -13.91 -4.18
CA PHE A 176 -0.08 -14.45 -3.08
C PHE A 176 -0.54 -15.85 -3.42
N SER A 177 -0.26 -16.82 -2.57
CA SER A 177 -0.80 -18.17 -2.69
C SER A 177 -1.73 -18.52 -1.54
N VAL A 178 -2.80 -19.24 -1.86
CA VAL A 178 -3.70 -19.91 -0.91
C VAL A 178 -3.60 -21.40 -1.20
N LYS A 179 -3.28 -22.20 -0.17
CA LYS A 179 -3.19 -23.65 -0.26
C LYS A 179 -3.71 -24.27 1.04
N GLY A 180 -4.89 -24.89 0.98
CA GLY A 180 -5.61 -25.33 2.15
C GLY A 180 -5.84 -24.19 3.15
N ASP A 181 -5.30 -24.36 4.35
CA ASP A 181 -5.38 -23.33 5.42
C ASP A 181 -4.20 -22.36 5.46
N ARG A 182 -3.29 -22.41 4.48
CA ARG A 182 -2.10 -21.58 4.42
C ARG A 182 -2.25 -20.47 3.38
N VAL A 183 -1.90 -19.24 3.76
CA VAL A 183 -1.83 -18.08 2.89
C VAL A 183 -0.42 -17.52 2.95
N GLU A 184 0.24 -17.37 1.80
CA GLU A 184 1.64 -16.93 1.73
C GLU A 184 1.80 -15.79 0.76
N CYS A 185 2.51 -14.74 1.18
CA CYS A 185 3.06 -13.73 0.30
C CYS A 185 4.49 -14.11 -0.06
N SER A 186 4.79 -14.12 -1.37
CA SER A 186 6.15 -14.29 -1.89
C SER A 186 6.56 -13.05 -2.68
N ILE A 187 7.82 -12.66 -2.56
CA ILE A 187 8.42 -11.58 -3.34
C ILE A 187 9.71 -12.12 -3.97
N ASN A 188 9.84 -11.94 -5.28
CA ASN A 188 10.98 -12.40 -6.08
C ASN A 188 11.30 -13.89 -5.85
N GLY A 189 10.24 -14.72 -5.78
CA GLY A 189 10.34 -16.17 -5.63
C GLY A 189 10.52 -16.68 -4.19
N ALA A 190 10.73 -15.82 -3.20
CA ALA A 190 10.87 -16.23 -1.81
C ALA A 190 9.62 -15.89 -0.99
N VAL A 191 9.18 -16.82 -0.13
CA VAL A 191 8.10 -16.55 0.85
C VAL A 191 8.61 -15.56 1.89
N VAL A 192 7.98 -14.38 1.96
CA VAL A 192 8.35 -13.32 2.90
C VAL A 192 7.41 -13.27 4.10
N ALA A 193 6.18 -13.76 3.95
CA ALA A 193 5.21 -13.87 5.05
C ALA A 193 4.24 -15.02 4.81
N GLY A 194 3.76 -15.62 5.91
CA GLY A 194 2.80 -16.70 5.84
C GLY A 194 1.87 -16.72 7.05
N TYR A 195 0.58 -16.99 6.79
CA TYR A 195 -0.48 -16.93 7.78
C TYR A 195 -1.42 -18.12 7.66
N ASN A 196 -2.01 -18.53 8.78
CA ASN A 196 -3.10 -19.50 8.77
C ASN A 196 -4.41 -18.78 8.45
N LYS A 197 -5.29 -19.43 7.70
CA LYS A 197 -6.65 -18.94 7.37
C LYS A 197 -7.40 -18.41 8.58
N ALA A 198 -7.35 -19.14 9.72
CA ALA A 198 -8.02 -18.75 10.96
C ALA A 198 -7.52 -17.39 11.53
N ALA A 199 -6.30 -16.96 11.22
CA ALA A 199 -5.78 -15.67 11.64
C ALA A 199 -6.24 -14.51 10.71
N LEU A 200 -6.72 -14.83 9.51
CA LEU A 200 -7.15 -13.90 8.49
C LEU A 200 -8.67 -13.77 8.38
N VAL A 201 -9.39 -14.91 8.38
CA VAL A 201 -10.86 -14.95 8.25
C VAL A 201 -11.48 -14.87 9.64
N THR A 202 -11.77 -13.66 10.05
CA THR A 202 -12.36 -13.34 11.38
C THR A 202 -13.35 -12.19 11.22
N ALA A 203 -14.22 -12.00 12.20
CA ALA A 203 -15.19 -10.89 12.21
C ALA A 203 -14.54 -9.49 12.07
N GLY A 204 -13.27 -9.34 12.49
CA GLY A 204 -12.54 -8.08 12.42
C GLY A 204 -11.68 -7.89 11.17
N LYS A 205 -11.59 -8.88 10.28
CA LYS A 205 -10.69 -8.85 9.11
C LYS A 205 -11.40 -9.27 7.82
N LEU A 206 -11.09 -10.44 7.30
CA LEU A 206 -11.63 -10.92 6.02
C LEU A 206 -12.93 -11.71 6.21
N LYS A 207 -13.83 -11.61 5.24
CA LYS A 207 -15.05 -12.42 5.16
C LYS A 207 -14.76 -13.83 4.64
N SER A 208 -13.84 -13.96 3.68
CA SER A 208 -13.43 -15.21 3.04
C SER A 208 -12.05 -15.03 2.40
N LEU A 209 -11.34 -16.13 2.11
CA LEU A 209 -10.17 -16.11 1.22
C LEU A 209 -10.58 -16.15 -0.26
N ASP A 210 -11.78 -16.66 -0.57
CA ASP A 210 -12.34 -16.58 -1.91
C ASP A 210 -12.80 -15.15 -2.21
N GLY A 211 -12.58 -14.70 -3.44
CA GLY A 211 -13.01 -13.36 -3.81
C GLY A 211 -12.32 -12.79 -5.04
N VAL A 212 -12.44 -11.50 -5.20
CA VAL A 212 -11.77 -10.75 -6.26
C VAL A 212 -10.30 -10.55 -5.91
N TYR A 213 -9.44 -10.53 -6.94
CA TYR A 213 -8.04 -10.13 -6.81
C TYR A 213 -7.73 -8.95 -7.74
N GLY A 214 -6.67 -8.21 -7.43
CA GLY A 214 -6.25 -7.07 -8.21
C GLY A 214 -5.01 -6.39 -7.68
N LEU A 215 -4.92 -5.09 -7.92
CA LEU A 215 -3.73 -4.28 -7.70
C LEU A 215 -3.96 -3.25 -6.59
N ARG A 216 -2.95 -3.03 -5.76
CA ARG A 216 -2.97 -2.04 -4.67
C ARG A 216 -1.76 -1.13 -4.78
N PHE A 217 -1.99 0.19 -4.67
CA PHE A 217 -0.95 1.22 -4.71
C PHE A 217 -1.14 2.21 -3.57
N ALA A 218 -0.04 2.64 -2.98
CA ALA A 218 -0.03 3.80 -2.11
C ALA A 218 -0.20 5.10 -2.94
N HIS A 219 -0.27 6.23 -2.27
CA HIS A 219 -0.36 7.53 -2.93
C HIS A 219 0.98 7.91 -3.61
N ASN A 220 0.93 8.85 -4.56
CA ASN A 220 2.09 9.41 -5.27
C ASN A 220 3.05 8.35 -5.84
N THR A 221 2.52 7.27 -6.44
CA THR A 221 3.30 6.14 -6.97
C THR A 221 3.15 6.07 -8.50
N GLU A 222 4.25 5.82 -9.22
CA GLU A 222 4.24 5.50 -10.64
C GLU A 222 4.85 4.12 -10.86
N VAL A 223 4.08 3.19 -11.45
CA VAL A 223 4.47 1.78 -11.61
C VAL A 223 3.90 1.22 -12.90
N THR A 224 4.68 0.40 -13.60
CA THR A 224 4.15 -0.49 -14.63
C THR A 224 3.96 -1.90 -14.06
N VAL A 225 2.88 -2.59 -14.47
CA VAL A 225 2.56 -3.94 -14.00
C VAL A 225 2.35 -4.86 -15.19
N THR A 226 3.02 -6.00 -15.17
CA THR A 226 2.92 -7.04 -16.20
C THR A 226 2.62 -8.40 -15.56
N GLY A 227 2.09 -9.32 -16.34
CA GLY A 227 1.91 -10.71 -15.92
C GLY A 227 0.94 -10.91 -14.76
N LEU A 228 -0.06 -10.02 -14.59
CA LEU A 228 -1.13 -10.27 -13.61
C LEU A 228 -1.89 -11.53 -14.03
N THR A 229 -1.67 -12.60 -13.32
CA THR A 229 -2.23 -13.93 -13.60
C THR A 229 -2.74 -14.59 -12.32
N MET A 230 -3.69 -15.50 -12.49
CA MET A 230 -4.15 -16.40 -11.44
C MET A 230 -4.06 -17.84 -11.97
N THR A 231 -3.45 -18.71 -11.19
CA THR A 231 -3.38 -20.16 -11.46
C THR A 231 -4.03 -20.92 -10.31
N LYS A 232 -4.70 -22.02 -10.62
CA LYS A 232 -5.14 -23.00 -9.61
C LYS A 232 -3.94 -23.82 -9.15
N ASN A 233 -3.85 -24.09 -7.85
CA ASN A 233 -2.82 -24.94 -7.23
C ASN A 233 -3.28 -26.38 -7.14
#